data_b27f355cfe31d6b81e2a92cbb5161851
#
_entry.id   b27f355cfe31d6b81e2a92cbb5161851
#
_cell.length_a   1.000
_cell.length_b   1.000
_cell.length_c   1.000
_cell.angle_alpha   90.00
_cell.angle_beta   90.00
_cell.angle_gamma   90.00
#
_symmetry.space_group_name_H-M   'P 1'
#
loop_
_entity.id
_entity.type
_entity.pdbx_description
1 polymer ?
#
loop_
_entity_poly.entity_id
_entity_poly.type
_entity_poly.pdbx_seq_one_letter_code
_entity_poly.pdbx_strand_id
1 'polypeptide(L)'
;MTTNNDILIKVEGLKKYFGNNEVLKGINAEIHKGDVMVVIGASGSGKSTFLRCLNLLEEPTDGKIIFDGIDINDRNVDINLHRRKMGMVFQQFNLFPHMTVLKNMILGPVKLLKKSKEEATKEAMELLERVGLADRANDYPSQLSGGQKQRVAIVRALCMNPEVMLFDEPTSALDPEMVGEVLEVMKRLAKDGMTMVVVTHEMGFAREVGTNVVFVDKGVIVEQ
;
A
#
# COMPACT_ATOMS: atom_id res chain seq x y z
N MET A 1 18.71 10.99 17.61
CA MET A 1 19.59 10.92 16.43
C MET A 1 19.19 9.67 15.69
N THR A 2 18.34 9.81 14.69
CA THR A 2 17.93 8.70 13.79
C THR A 2 19.14 8.32 12.96
N THR A 3 19.60 7.11 13.12
CA THR A 3 20.73 6.59 12.35
C THR A 3 20.25 6.36 10.90
N ASN A 4 21.12 6.62 9.93
CA ASN A 4 20.89 6.46 8.48
C ASN A 4 20.40 5.03 8.09
N ASN A 5 20.31 4.12 9.06
CA ASN A 5 19.97 2.71 8.90
C ASN A 5 18.46 2.41 9.01
N ASP A 6 17.62 3.43 9.31
CA ASP A 6 16.18 3.25 9.52
C ASP A 6 15.32 3.71 8.32
N ILE A 7 15.93 4.33 7.30
CA ILE A 7 15.21 4.76 6.09
C ILE A 7 14.89 3.54 5.24
N LEU A 8 13.58 3.25 5.09
CA LEU A 8 13.10 2.15 4.25
C LEU A 8 12.94 2.58 2.80
N ILE A 9 12.35 3.78 2.57
CA ILE A 9 12.19 4.34 1.23
C ILE A 9 12.73 5.77 1.23
N LYS A 10 13.61 6.07 0.27
CA LYS A 10 14.08 7.43 -0.01
C LYS A 10 13.75 7.81 -1.44
N VAL A 11 13.16 8.96 -1.62
CA VAL A 11 12.78 9.53 -2.91
C VAL A 11 13.59 10.80 -3.14
N GLU A 12 14.28 10.89 -4.27
CA GLU A 12 15.14 12.01 -4.61
C GLU A 12 14.73 12.58 -5.98
N GLY A 13 14.27 13.83 -5.98
CA GLY A 13 13.98 14.60 -7.18
C GLY A 13 12.96 13.96 -8.13
N LEU A 14 12.00 13.22 -7.61
CA LEU A 14 11.05 12.40 -8.38
C LEU A 14 10.20 13.25 -9.31
N LYS A 15 10.29 12.98 -10.63
CA LYS A 15 9.45 13.61 -11.66
C LYS A 15 8.67 12.57 -12.45
N LYS A 16 7.45 12.95 -12.82
CA LYS A 16 6.61 12.14 -13.71
C LYS A 16 5.87 13.01 -14.72
N TYR A 17 6.02 12.66 -15.97
CA TYR A 17 5.29 13.24 -17.08
C TYR A 17 4.33 12.22 -17.70
N PHE A 18 3.14 12.66 -18.08
CA PHE A 18 2.23 11.94 -18.98
C PHE A 18 2.08 12.78 -20.25
N GLY A 19 2.77 12.37 -21.32
CA GLY A 19 2.93 13.21 -22.50
C GLY A 19 3.63 14.53 -22.12
N ASN A 20 2.97 15.67 -22.37
CA ASN A 20 3.48 17.00 -22.02
C ASN A 20 3.06 17.51 -20.64
N ASN A 21 2.27 16.73 -19.89
CA ASN A 21 1.78 17.14 -18.59
C ASN A 21 2.73 16.66 -17.48
N GLU A 22 3.37 17.60 -16.80
CA GLU A 22 4.22 17.32 -15.63
C GLU A 22 3.35 17.16 -14.37
N VAL A 23 3.20 15.90 -13.91
CA VAL A 23 2.35 15.56 -12.77
C VAL A 23 3.13 15.56 -11.46
N LEU A 24 4.40 15.12 -11.47
CA LEU A 24 5.30 15.22 -10.31
C LEU A 24 6.52 16.06 -10.69
N LYS A 25 6.89 17.01 -9.82
CA LYS A 25 7.82 18.11 -10.14
C LYS A 25 9.03 18.14 -9.23
N GLY A 26 9.65 16.98 -9.02
CA GLY A 26 10.87 16.89 -8.20
C GLY A 26 10.58 16.65 -6.72
N ILE A 27 9.71 15.68 -6.41
CA ILE A 27 9.38 15.31 -5.03
C ILE A 27 10.58 14.66 -4.35
N ASN A 28 10.86 15.10 -3.11
CA ASN A 28 11.78 14.47 -2.19
C ASN A 28 11.00 14.00 -0.96
N ALA A 29 11.26 12.77 -0.49
CA ALA A 29 10.63 12.22 0.70
C ALA A 29 11.48 11.12 1.31
N GLU A 30 11.39 10.94 2.63
CA GLU A 30 12.00 9.84 3.35
C GLU A 30 10.94 9.15 4.20
N ILE A 31 10.88 7.82 4.15
CA ILE A 31 9.97 6.98 4.93
C ILE A 31 10.83 6.03 5.75
N HIS A 32 10.72 6.12 7.07
CA HIS A 32 11.46 5.27 8.00
C HIS A 32 10.66 4.01 8.34
N LYS A 33 11.34 2.97 8.81
CA LYS A 33 10.66 1.75 9.28
C LYS A 33 9.73 2.08 10.45
N GLY A 34 8.48 1.63 10.34
CA GLY A 34 7.42 1.92 11.31
C GLY A 34 6.69 3.25 11.10
N ASP A 35 7.08 4.07 10.12
CA ASP A 35 6.36 5.30 9.80
C ASP A 35 5.00 5.02 9.18
N VAL A 36 4.05 5.87 9.49
CA VAL A 36 2.78 6.02 8.80
C VAL A 36 2.77 7.39 8.10
N MET A 37 3.27 7.42 6.86
CA MET A 37 3.22 8.62 6.04
C MET A 37 1.82 8.76 5.43
N VAL A 38 1.11 9.82 5.77
CA VAL A 38 -0.20 10.13 5.18
C VAL A 38 -0.04 11.23 4.14
N VAL A 39 -0.47 10.94 2.90
CA VAL A 39 -0.40 11.86 1.76
C VAL A 39 -1.78 12.43 1.49
N ILE A 40 -1.93 13.72 1.69
CA ILE A 40 -3.18 14.48 1.47
C ILE A 40 -3.01 15.53 0.38
N GLY A 41 -4.10 16.10 -0.10
CA GLY A 41 -4.10 17.17 -1.10
C GLY A 41 -5.30 17.07 -2.05
N ALA A 42 -5.45 18.06 -2.93
CA ALA A 42 -6.56 18.15 -3.86
C ALA A 42 -6.61 16.96 -4.84
N SER A 43 -7.78 16.68 -5.41
CA SER A 43 -7.89 15.71 -6.50
C SER A 43 -7.03 16.16 -7.69
N GLY A 44 -6.33 15.20 -8.32
CA GLY A 44 -5.42 15.50 -9.43
C GLY A 44 -4.08 16.15 -9.04
N SER A 45 -3.76 16.31 -7.74
CA SER A 45 -2.48 16.91 -7.31
C SER A 45 -1.25 16.01 -7.50
N GLY A 46 -1.43 14.73 -7.88
CA GLY A 46 -0.33 13.78 -8.11
C GLY A 46 -0.14 12.71 -7.02
N LYS A 47 -0.97 12.66 -5.96
CA LYS A 47 -0.85 11.73 -4.82
C LYS A 47 -0.77 10.25 -5.23
N SER A 48 -1.77 9.78 -5.99
CA SER A 48 -1.78 8.38 -6.47
C SER A 48 -0.63 8.09 -7.42
N THR A 49 -0.22 9.06 -8.23
CA THR A 49 0.96 8.94 -9.10
C THR A 49 2.23 8.79 -8.28
N PHE A 50 2.41 9.63 -7.25
CA PHE A 50 3.51 9.52 -6.30
C PHE A 50 3.54 8.13 -5.65
N LEU A 51 2.42 7.69 -5.08
CA LEU A 51 2.31 6.39 -4.43
C LEU A 51 2.67 5.22 -5.39
N ARG A 52 2.15 5.27 -6.63
CA ARG A 52 2.42 4.24 -7.64
C ARG A 52 3.84 4.27 -8.18
N CYS A 53 4.52 5.39 -8.10
CA CYS A 53 5.95 5.45 -8.40
C CYS A 53 6.78 4.70 -7.36
N LEU A 54 6.38 4.68 -6.08
CA LEU A 54 7.16 4.02 -5.02
C LEU A 54 7.41 2.53 -5.27
N ASN A 55 6.52 1.86 -6.03
CA ASN A 55 6.69 0.46 -6.41
C ASN A 55 6.85 0.26 -7.94
N LEU A 56 7.13 1.33 -8.67
CA LEU A 56 7.27 1.39 -10.13
C LEU A 56 6.07 0.82 -10.91
N LEU A 57 4.84 0.86 -10.34
CA LEU A 57 3.62 0.69 -11.16
C LEU A 57 3.47 1.85 -12.14
N GLU A 58 3.94 3.04 -11.76
CA GLU A 58 4.19 4.16 -12.64
C GLU A 58 5.70 4.42 -12.68
N GLU A 59 6.33 4.21 -13.82
CA GLU A 59 7.76 4.49 -13.97
C GLU A 59 8.02 5.98 -13.92
N PRO A 60 8.90 6.47 -13.02
CA PRO A 60 9.32 7.87 -13.00
C PRO A 60 9.95 8.28 -14.34
N THR A 61 9.79 9.56 -14.69
CA THR A 61 10.48 10.12 -15.85
C THR A 61 11.89 10.56 -15.47
N ASP A 62 12.09 10.98 -14.21
CA ASP A 62 13.39 11.42 -13.66
C ASP A 62 13.36 11.26 -12.13
N GLY A 63 14.53 11.31 -11.51
CA GLY A 63 14.71 11.12 -10.07
C GLY A 63 15.01 9.68 -9.69
N LYS A 64 15.11 9.43 -8.38
CA LYS A 64 15.47 8.11 -7.82
C LYS A 64 14.50 7.69 -6.74
N ILE A 65 14.28 6.38 -6.66
CA ILE A 65 13.57 5.72 -5.56
C ILE A 65 14.47 4.64 -5.01
N ILE A 66 14.91 4.83 -3.79
CA ILE A 66 15.80 3.92 -3.08
C ILE A 66 14.96 3.16 -2.06
N PHE A 67 14.85 1.85 -2.21
CA PHE A 67 14.15 0.97 -1.28
C PHE A 67 15.14 0.01 -0.63
N ASP A 68 15.19 0.01 0.70
CA ASP A 68 16.14 -0.80 1.49
C ASP A 68 17.58 -0.65 0.99
N GLY A 69 17.99 0.60 0.70
CA GLY A 69 19.34 0.96 0.21
C GLY A 69 19.60 0.69 -1.27
N ILE A 70 18.62 0.18 -2.03
CA ILE A 70 18.77 -0.17 -3.45
C ILE A 70 17.94 0.79 -4.32
N ASP A 71 18.57 1.42 -5.31
CA ASP A 71 17.87 2.22 -6.33
C ASP A 71 17.06 1.28 -7.23
N ILE A 72 15.75 1.25 -7.02
CA ILE A 72 14.84 0.35 -7.76
C ILE A 72 14.56 0.80 -9.20
N ASN A 73 15.00 2.00 -9.59
CA ASN A 73 14.92 2.51 -10.97
C ASN A 73 16.07 1.97 -11.84
N ASP A 74 17.12 1.40 -11.24
CA ASP A 74 18.23 0.84 -12.01
C ASP A 74 17.74 -0.38 -12.83
N ARG A 75 18.03 -0.35 -14.14
CA ARG A 75 17.62 -1.40 -15.10
C ARG A 75 18.19 -2.79 -14.78
N ASN A 76 19.27 -2.85 -14.00
CA ASN A 76 19.89 -4.11 -13.57
C ASN A 76 19.18 -4.73 -12.34
N VAL A 77 18.26 -4.01 -11.72
CA VAL A 77 17.52 -4.46 -10.54
C VAL A 77 16.26 -5.21 -10.96
N ASP A 78 16.07 -6.43 -10.46
CA ASP A 78 14.79 -7.13 -10.60
C ASP A 78 13.73 -6.50 -9.67
N ILE A 79 12.95 -5.59 -10.20
CA ILE A 79 11.89 -4.90 -9.47
C ILE A 79 10.88 -5.87 -8.84
N ASN A 80 10.69 -7.07 -9.39
CA ASN A 80 9.72 -8.02 -8.83
C ASN A 80 10.17 -8.56 -7.47
N LEU A 81 11.46 -8.62 -7.20
CA LEU A 81 11.97 -8.97 -5.87
C LEU A 81 11.59 -7.91 -4.83
N HIS A 82 11.67 -6.62 -5.21
CA HIS A 82 11.29 -5.50 -4.34
C HIS A 82 9.76 -5.39 -4.18
N ARG A 83 8.98 -5.56 -5.27
CA ARG A 83 7.52 -5.57 -5.21
C ARG A 83 6.95 -6.65 -4.28
N ARG A 84 7.64 -7.78 -4.07
CA ARG A 84 7.21 -8.80 -3.09
C ARG A 84 7.24 -8.29 -1.66
N LYS A 85 8.11 -7.30 -1.37
CA LYS A 85 8.26 -6.66 -0.07
C LYS A 85 7.35 -5.43 0.12
N MET A 86 6.62 -5.03 -0.92
CA MET A 86 5.73 -3.87 -0.93
C MET A 86 4.29 -4.32 -1.17
N GLY A 87 3.45 -4.28 -0.14
CA GLY A 87 2.02 -4.51 -0.28
C GLY A 87 1.35 -3.30 -0.94
N MET A 88 0.44 -3.52 -1.88
CA MET A 88 -0.34 -2.45 -2.50
C MET A 88 -1.83 -2.75 -2.40
N VAL A 89 -2.57 -1.76 -1.88
CA VAL A 89 -4.03 -1.77 -1.76
C VAL A 89 -4.59 -0.60 -2.55
N PHE A 90 -5.49 -0.89 -3.48
CA PHE A 90 -6.06 0.08 -4.39
C PHE A 90 -7.45 0.54 -3.93
N GLN A 91 -7.93 1.62 -4.49
CA GLN A 91 -9.31 2.08 -4.38
C GLN A 91 -10.30 1.00 -4.83
N GLN A 92 -10.03 0.34 -5.95
CA GLN A 92 -10.73 -0.85 -6.38
C GLN A 92 -10.07 -2.08 -5.76
N PHE A 93 -10.86 -3.01 -5.25
CA PHE A 93 -10.38 -4.17 -4.46
C PHE A 93 -9.43 -5.09 -5.22
N ASN A 94 -9.56 -5.16 -6.56
CA ASN A 94 -8.73 -5.95 -7.49
C ASN A 94 -8.60 -7.43 -7.09
N LEU A 95 -9.66 -8.01 -6.51
CA LEU A 95 -9.73 -9.43 -6.20
C LEU A 95 -9.99 -10.24 -7.47
N PHE A 96 -9.41 -11.43 -7.55
CA PHE A 96 -9.69 -12.37 -8.63
C PHE A 96 -11.11 -12.92 -8.48
N PRO A 97 -12.09 -12.54 -9.35
CA PRO A 97 -13.50 -12.84 -9.14
C PRO A 97 -13.83 -14.34 -9.26
N HIS A 98 -13.01 -15.10 -9.98
CA HIS A 98 -13.16 -16.55 -10.20
C HIS A 98 -12.47 -17.41 -9.14
N MET A 99 -11.89 -16.79 -8.11
CA MET A 99 -11.22 -17.45 -6.99
C MET A 99 -11.94 -17.14 -5.69
N THR A 100 -11.98 -18.11 -4.76
CA THR A 100 -12.45 -17.86 -3.39
C THR A 100 -11.55 -16.87 -2.66
N VAL A 101 -12.01 -16.32 -1.54
CA VAL A 101 -11.22 -15.45 -0.66
C VAL A 101 -9.90 -16.10 -0.31
N LEU A 102 -9.91 -17.32 0.19
CA LEU A 102 -8.69 -18.04 0.57
C LEU A 102 -7.74 -18.24 -0.61
N LYS A 103 -8.27 -18.60 -1.80
CA LYS A 103 -7.44 -18.76 -3.00
C LYS A 103 -6.80 -17.44 -3.45
N ASN A 104 -7.50 -16.31 -3.32
CA ASN A 104 -6.95 -14.98 -3.57
C ASN A 104 -5.75 -14.70 -2.67
N MET A 105 -5.80 -15.11 -1.41
CA MET A 105 -4.76 -14.82 -0.42
C MET A 105 -3.52 -15.70 -0.58
N ILE A 106 -3.70 -17.00 -0.79
CA ILE A 106 -2.57 -17.95 -0.84
C ILE A 106 -1.86 -17.99 -2.19
N LEU A 107 -2.42 -17.39 -3.24
CA LEU A 107 -1.84 -17.44 -4.59
C LEU A 107 -0.42 -16.87 -4.65
N GLY A 108 -0.23 -15.67 -4.09
CA GLY A 108 1.08 -15.01 -4.02
C GLY A 108 2.10 -15.80 -3.20
N PRO A 109 1.83 -16.10 -1.93
CA PRO A 109 2.71 -16.91 -1.09
C PRO A 109 3.17 -18.23 -1.71
N VAL A 110 2.25 -19.00 -2.28
CA VAL A 110 2.57 -20.27 -2.92
C VAL A 110 3.39 -20.09 -4.19
N LYS A 111 2.99 -19.17 -5.07
CA LYS A 111 3.63 -18.99 -6.38
C LYS A 111 4.97 -18.25 -6.30
N LEU A 112 5.05 -17.20 -5.50
CA LEU A 112 6.19 -16.28 -5.47
C LEU A 112 7.13 -16.53 -4.30
N LEU A 113 6.60 -16.84 -3.09
CA LEU A 113 7.43 -17.12 -1.92
C LEU A 113 7.74 -18.63 -1.76
N LYS A 114 7.16 -19.48 -2.64
CA LYS A 114 7.35 -20.95 -2.63
C LYS A 114 6.93 -21.63 -1.32
N LYS A 115 6.03 -20.99 -0.55
CA LYS A 115 5.44 -21.62 0.64
C LYS A 115 4.61 -22.85 0.26
N SER A 116 4.53 -23.82 1.16
CA SER A 116 3.59 -24.93 1.00
C SER A 116 2.16 -24.40 1.02
N LYS A 117 1.23 -25.11 0.42
CA LYS A 117 -0.18 -24.72 0.43
C LYS A 117 -0.75 -24.73 1.85
N GLU A 118 -0.32 -25.70 2.65
CA GLU A 118 -0.73 -25.87 4.04
C GLU A 118 -0.27 -24.67 4.89
N GLU A 119 1.00 -24.29 4.79
CA GLU A 119 1.56 -23.13 5.49
C GLU A 119 0.86 -21.83 5.07
N ALA A 120 0.76 -21.58 3.76
CA ALA A 120 0.08 -20.39 3.25
C ALA A 120 -1.40 -20.34 3.66
N THR A 121 -2.09 -21.50 3.71
CA THR A 121 -3.48 -21.57 4.16
C THR A 121 -3.60 -21.22 5.64
N LYS A 122 -2.72 -21.75 6.49
CA LYS A 122 -2.71 -21.48 7.93
C LYS A 122 -2.54 -19.98 8.19
N GLU A 123 -1.49 -19.37 7.62
CA GLU A 123 -1.24 -17.93 7.78
C GLU A 123 -2.39 -17.07 7.25
N ALA A 124 -2.95 -17.44 6.09
CA ALA A 124 -4.09 -16.73 5.51
C ALA A 124 -5.32 -16.80 6.42
N MET A 125 -5.60 -17.95 7.04
CA MET A 125 -6.74 -18.09 7.96
C MET A 125 -6.53 -17.29 9.24
N GLU A 126 -5.32 -17.26 9.80
CA GLU A 126 -4.98 -16.43 10.98
C GLU A 126 -5.20 -14.92 10.67
N LEU A 127 -4.80 -14.47 9.50
CA LEU A 127 -5.03 -13.09 9.05
C LEU A 127 -6.51 -12.79 8.81
N LEU A 128 -7.28 -13.74 8.22
CA LEU A 128 -8.73 -13.60 8.05
C LEU A 128 -9.45 -13.50 9.39
N GLU A 129 -9.03 -14.27 10.38
CA GLU A 129 -9.59 -14.22 11.74
C GLU A 129 -9.37 -12.84 12.37
N ARG A 130 -8.16 -12.27 12.22
CA ARG A 130 -7.83 -10.91 12.72
C ARG A 130 -8.73 -9.81 12.15
N VAL A 131 -9.29 -10.00 10.96
CA VAL A 131 -10.22 -9.04 10.32
C VAL A 131 -11.69 -9.49 10.35
N GLY A 132 -12.01 -10.59 11.08
CA GLY A 132 -13.36 -11.09 11.27
C GLY A 132 -14.00 -11.68 10.00
N LEU A 133 -13.20 -12.33 9.14
CA LEU A 133 -13.64 -12.90 7.86
C LEU A 133 -13.25 -14.38 7.67
N ALA A 134 -12.90 -15.09 8.74
CA ALA A 134 -12.50 -16.50 8.65
C ALA A 134 -13.63 -17.39 8.10
N ASP A 135 -14.89 -17.09 8.44
CA ASP A 135 -16.10 -17.78 7.96
C ASP A 135 -16.33 -17.56 6.44
N ARG A 136 -15.72 -16.52 5.86
CA ARG A 136 -15.84 -16.15 4.45
C ARG A 136 -14.73 -16.71 3.56
N ALA A 137 -13.83 -17.53 4.09
CA ALA A 137 -12.67 -18.06 3.37
C ALA A 137 -13.03 -18.78 2.05
N ASN A 138 -14.17 -19.46 2.02
CA ASN A 138 -14.65 -20.21 0.85
C ASN A 138 -15.59 -19.41 -0.06
N ASP A 139 -16.00 -18.19 0.33
CA ASP A 139 -16.86 -17.32 -0.47
C ASP A 139 -16.09 -16.73 -1.65
N TYR A 140 -16.84 -16.36 -2.70
CA TYR A 140 -16.30 -15.62 -3.83
C TYR A 140 -16.44 -14.10 -3.60
N PRO A 141 -15.59 -13.26 -4.25
CA PRO A 141 -15.70 -11.81 -4.10
C PRO A 141 -17.10 -11.24 -4.38
N SER A 142 -17.87 -11.85 -5.27
CA SER A 142 -19.25 -11.43 -5.58
C SER A 142 -20.22 -11.55 -4.38
N GLN A 143 -19.90 -12.36 -3.40
CA GLN A 143 -20.72 -12.63 -2.22
C GLN A 143 -20.38 -11.69 -1.03
N LEU A 144 -19.37 -10.84 -1.18
CA LEU A 144 -18.86 -9.95 -0.14
C LEU A 144 -19.37 -8.52 -0.32
N SER A 145 -19.57 -7.82 0.80
CA SER A 145 -19.76 -6.35 0.81
C SER A 145 -18.51 -5.60 0.35
N GLY A 146 -18.63 -4.32 0.04
CA GLY A 146 -17.47 -3.46 -0.31
C GLY A 146 -16.40 -3.46 0.76
N GLY A 147 -16.78 -3.23 2.03
CA GLY A 147 -15.86 -3.23 3.17
C GLY A 147 -15.19 -4.59 3.40
N GLN A 148 -15.92 -5.71 3.22
CA GLN A 148 -15.35 -7.05 3.28
C GLN A 148 -14.33 -7.29 2.17
N LYS A 149 -14.64 -6.89 0.91
CA LYS A 149 -13.70 -6.99 -0.21
C LYS A 149 -12.41 -6.21 0.06
N GLN A 150 -12.53 -5.02 0.61
CA GLN A 150 -11.36 -4.20 0.92
C GLN A 150 -10.51 -4.80 2.05
N ARG A 151 -11.14 -5.32 3.10
CA ARG A 151 -10.41 -6.05 4.15
C ARG A 151 -9.70 -7.29 3.60
N VAL A 152 -10.33 -8.05 2.70
CA VAL A 152 -9.68 -9.17 2.00
C VAL A 152 -8.51 -8.69 1.14
N ALA A 153 -8.63 -7.55 0.44
CA ALA A 153 -7.54 -6.98 -0.35
C ALA A 153 -6.33 -6.58 0.52
N ILE A 154 -6.58 -6.00 1.70
CA ILE A 154 -5.53 -5.69 2.69
C ILE A 154 -4.84 -6.99 3.15
N VAL A 155 -5.64 -7.97 3.57
CA VAL A 155 -5.10 -9.24 4.09
C VAL A 155 -4.33 -10.00 2.99
N ARG A 156 -4.80 -9.98 1.74
CA ARG A 156 -4.07 -10.55 0.61
C ARG A 156 -2.68 -9.93 0.46
N ALA A 157 -2.54 -8.62 0.60
CA ALA A 157 -1.25 -7.96 0.57
C ALA A 157 -0.37 -8.38 1.77
N LEU A 158 -0.94 -8.49 2.96
CA LEU A 158 -0.25 -8.93 4.18
C LEU A 158 0.25 -10.37 4.11
N CYS A 159 -0.42 -11.27 3.37
CA CYS A 159 0.04 -12.65 3.17
C CYS A 159 1.41 -12.75 2.48
N MET A 160 1.86 -11.69 1.82
CA MET A 160 3.20 -11.59 1.23
C MET A 160 4.28 -11.21 2.25
N ASN A 161 3.90 -10.93 3.52
CA ASN A 161 4.77 -10.43 4.58
C ASN A 161 5.60 -9.20 4.14
N PRO A 162 4.92 -8.11 3.71
CA PRO A 162 5.59 -6.93 3.17
C PRO A 162 6.30 -6.13 4.25
N GLU A 163 7.36 -5.40 3.85
CA GLU A 163 8.07 -4.44 4.71
C GLU A 163 7.36 -3.06 4.75
N VAL A 164 6.54 -2.77 3.72
CA VAL A 164 5.73 -1.55 3.62
C VAL A 164 4.39 -1.84 2.96
N MET A 165 3.34 -1.17 3.43
CA MET A 165 2.02 -1.18 2.82
C MET A 165 1.70 0.16 2.17
N LEU A 166 1.35 0.14 0.89
CA LEU A 166 0.96 1.30 0.11
C LEU A 166 -0.57 1.29 -0.08
N PHE A 167 -1.25 2.34 0.33
CA PHE A 167 -2.71 2.45 0.26
C PHE A 167 -3.11 3.63 -0.66
N ASP A 168 -3.76 3.32 -1.77
CA ASP A 168 -4.27 4.30 -2.75
C ASP A 168 -5.77 4.52 -2.55
N GLU A 169 -6.14 5.48 -1.71
CA GLU A 169 -7.53 5.83 -1.38
C GLU A 169 -8.41 4.60 -1.00
N PRO A 170 -8.03 3.83 0.02
CA PRO A 170 -8.62 2.51 0.29
C PRO A 170 -10.11 2.55 0.70
N THR A 171 -10.65 3.72 1.03
CA THR A 171 -12.03 3.90 1.48
C THR A 171 -12.93 4.60 0.46
N SER A 172 -12.37 5.20 -0.60
CA SER A 172 -13.12 6.09 -1.52
C SER A 172 -14.18 5.37 -2.38
N ALA A 173 -14.10 4.05 -2.52
CA ALA A 173 -15.10 3.23 -3.23
C ALA A 173 -16.10 2.54 -2.29
N LEU A 174 -16.14 2.94 -1.01
CA LEU A 174 -16.98 2.33 0.02
C LEU A 174 -18.14 3.25 0.42
N ASP A 175 -19.25 2.62 0.80
CA ASP A 175 -20.31 3.31 1.51
C ASP A 175 -19.83 3.79 2.88
N PRO A 176 -20.29 4.96 3.38
CA PRO A 176 -19.82 5.54 4.65
C PRO A 176 -19.89 4.59 5.85
N GLU A 177 -20.91 3.72 5.89
CA GLU A 177 -21.08 2.73 6.96
C GLU A 177 -19.96 1.67 7.01
N MET A 178 -19.29 1.43 5.88
CA MET A 178 -18.23 0.42 5.76
C MET A 178 -16.81 0.99 5.95
N VAL A 179 -16.66 2.31 5.89
CA VAL A 179 -15.35 2.99 6.00
C VAL A 179 -14.68 2.68 7.34
N GLY A 180 -15.44 2.75 8.44
CA GLY A 180 -14.94 2.53 9.80
C GLY A 180 -14.23 1.18 9.97
N GLU A 181 -14.80 0.10 9.43
CA GLU A 181 -14.23 -1.25 9.54
C GLU A 181 -12.87 -1.39 8.85
N VAL A 182 -12.69 -0.72 7.70
CA VAL A 182 -11.42 -0.72 6.96
C VAL A 182 -10.38 0.12 7.69
N LEU A 183 -10.76 1.31 8.19
CA LEU A 183 -9.86 2.16 8.95
C LEU A 183 -9.39 1.50 10.25
N GLU A 184 -10.24 0.74 10.93
CA GLU A 184 -9.85 0.00 12.13
C GLU A 184 -8.79 -1.07 11.83
N VAL A 185 -8.87 -1.76 10.68
CA VAL A 185 -7.80 -2.69 10.26
C VAL A 185 -6.49 -1.93 10.05
N MET A 186 -6.53 -0.78 9.36
CA MET A 186 -5.34 0.03 9.10
C MET A 186 -4.73 0.60 10.39
N LYS A 187 -5.57 1.03 11.36
CA LYS A 187 -5.10 1.49 12.67
C LYS A 187 -4.37 0.38 13.44
N ARG A 188 -4.89 -0.84 13.39
CA ARG A 188 -4.21 -2.00 14.00
C ARG A 188 -2.85 -2.25 13.37
N LEU A 189 -2.75 -2.17 12.03
CA LEU A 189 -1.47 -2.30 11.34
C LEU A 189 -0.46 -1.23 11.77
N ALA A 190 -0.91 0.03 11.90
CA ALA A 190 -0.08 1.12 12.42
C ALA A 190 0.42 0.82 13.84
N LYS A 191 -0.47 0.37 14.72
CA LYS A 191 -0.14 0.00 16.11
C LYS A 191 0.82 -1.18 16.18
N ASP A 192 0.72 -2.14 15.24
CA ASP A 192 1.63 -3.28 15.11
C ASP A 192 3.00 -2.88 14.53
N GLY A 193 3.24 -1.59 14.22
CA GLY A 193 4.51 -1.07 13.70
C GLY A 193 4.71 -1.26 12.19
N MET A 194 3.65 -1.54 11.42
CA MET A 194 3.73 -1.66 9.97
C MET A 194 4.07 -0.31 9.34
N THR A 195 5.12 -0.27 8.52
CA THR A 195 5.42 0.91 7.70
C THR A 195 4.32 1.10 6.65
N MET A 196 3.76 2.29 6.56
CA MET A 196 2.66 2.56 5.63
C MET A 196 2.83 3.89 4.91
N VAL A 197 2.44 3.94 3.63
CA VAL A 197 2.20 5.18 2.89
C VAL A 197 0.74 5.18 2.45
N VAL A 198 -0.02 6.16 2.91
CA VAL A 198 -1.48 6.17 2.79
C VAL A 198 -1.95 7.43 2.08
N VAL A 199 -2.46 7.31 0.86
CA VAL A 199 -3.21 8.38 0.21
C VAL A 199 -4.66 8.29 0.70
N THR A 200 -5.17 9.32 1.36
CA THR A 200 -6.52 9.30 1.92
C THR A 200 -7.12 10.69 2.04
N HIS A 201 -8.44 10.76 2.13
CA HIS A 201 -9.23 11.93 2.51
C HIS A 201 -9.75 11.83 3.96
N GLU A 202 -9.45 10.76 4.67
CA GLU A 202 -9.91 10.51 6.05
C GLU A 202 -9.02 11.25 7.05
N MET A 203 -9.34 12.53 7.32
CA MET A 203 -8.54 13.39 8.21
C MET A 203 -8.50 12.88 9.66
N GLY A 204 -9.58 12.21 10.12
CA GLY A 204 -9.61 11.56 11.44
C GLY A 204 -8.55 10.48 11.58
N PHE A 205 -8.43 9.63 10.56
CA PHE A 205 -7.39 8.60 10.49
C PHE A 205 -5.99 9.22 10.44
N ALA A 206 -5.79 10.24 9.57
CA ALA A 206 -4.50 10.91 9.45
C ALA A 206 -3.99 11.46 10.79
N ARG A 207 -4.88 12.09 11.57
CA ARG A 207 -4.54 12.65 12.89
C ARG A 207 -4.25 11.61 13.97
N GLU A 208 -4.90 10.44 13.87
CA GLU A 208 -4.80 9.40 14.89
C GLU A 208 -3.54 8.55 14.74
N VAL A 209 -3.15 8.23 13.52
CA VAL A 209 -2.07 7.26 13.27
C VAL A 209 -0.89 7.82 12.45
N GLY A 210 -1.06 8.96 11.78
CA GLY A 210 0.00 9.55 10.97
C GLY A 210 1.20 9.98 11.81
N THR A 211 2.38 9.41 11.51
CA THR A 211 3.65 9.88 12.08
C THR A 211 4.19 11.06 11.28
N ASN A 212 3.83 11.11 10.00
CA ASN A 212 4.21 12.16 9.06
C ASN A 212 3.04 12.44 8.11
N VAL A 213 2.61 13.70 7.98
CA VAL A 213 1.53 14.12 7.08
C VAL A 213 2.09 15.03 6.02
N VAL A 214 1.98 14.61 4.76
CA VAL A 214 2.53 15.31 3.60
C VAL A 214 1.39 15.89 2.77
N PHE A 215 1.40 17.22 2.58
CA PHE A 215 0.46 17.89 1.71
C PHE A 215 1.03 18.07 0.31
N VAL A 216 0.38 17.43 -0.68
CA VAL A 216 0.77 17.51 -2.10
C VAL A 216 -0.18 18.43 -2.86
N ASP A 217 0.35 19.46 -3.49
CA ASP A 217 -0.39 20.33 -4.41
C ASP A 217 0.40 20.54 -5.71
N LYS A 218 -0.29 20.44 -6.85
CA LYS A 218 0.26 20.66 -8.20
C LYS A 218 1.58 19.95 -8.47
N GLY A 219 1.75 18.75 -7.92
CA GLY A 219 2.90 17.89 -8.15
C GLY A 219 4.12 18.15 -7.26
N VAL A 220 4.00 18.98 -6.24
CA VAL A 220 5.05 19.23 -5.25
C VAL A 220 4.56 18.97 -3.84
N ILE A 221 5.45 18.65 -2.90
CA ILE A 221 5.17 18.68 -1.47
C ILE A 221 5.25 20.14 -1.03
N VAL A 222 4.14 20.65 -0.49
CA VAL A 222 4.02 22.05 -0.02
C VAL A 222 4.29 22.14 1.47
N GLU A 223 3.89 21.12 2.23
CA GLU A 223 4.00 21.07 3.69
C GLU A 223 4.22 19.62 4.15
N GLN A 224 4.99 19.48 5.21
CA GLN A 224 5.30 18.20 5.84
C GLN A 224 5.40 18.36 7.36
#